data_b0097d268c51206bfc7ba755d2011d13
#
_entry.id   b0097d268c51206bfc7ba755d2011d13
#
_cell.length_a   1.000
_cell.length_b   1.000
_cell.length_c   1.000
_cell.angle_alpha   90.00
_cell.angle_beta   90.00
_cell.angle_gamma   90.00
#
_symmetry.space_group_name_H-M   'P 1'
#
loop_
_entity.id
_entity.type
_entity.pdbx_description
1 polymer ?
#
loop_
_entity_poly.entity_id
_entity_poly.type
_entity_poly.pdbx_seq_one_letter_code
_entity_poly.pdbx_strand_id
1 'polypeptide(L)'
;MKIKVVDMTYEQALAQPPQVHKKPKKPSLLFRTVLRAASAPDLLATHFHCEKIGMAQIKSDEPCLVLMNHSCFLDLKIAEAVLYPRPFNIVCTSDGFVGKEWLMRSVGCIPTRKFCSDTTLVRDMLYCVRTLKTSVLLYPEASYSFDGTATPLPESIGKCVKALNVPVVMIRTYGAFARDPLYNGLQKRRAKVSAQMQCLLSSSDVAERNVAEINERIFSAFRFDNFRWQEENGVSVSEPFRADGLNRVLYKCPHCLAEGKMEGKGTSLICRSCGKEYRLTELGTLKCLNGEAAFTHVPDWYTWERQCVREELESGAYQLDIPVQICMMVNMREICRVGEGRLHHDENGFHLTGCGGKLDYFQKPEASYSLYADYFWYEIGDMLCIGDHKALYYCFPQGGGDVVAKTRLAAEELYKLKRAAKARG
;
A
#
# COMPACT_ATOMS: atom_id res chain seq x y z
N MET A 1 15.17 0.74 5.98
CA MET A 1 16.24 0.89 4.93
C MET A 1 16.27 2.35 4.50
N LYS A 2 17.33 3.09 4.81
CA LYS A 2 17.43 4.54 4.57
C LYS A 2 17.48 4.86 3.07
N ILE A 3 16.83 5.96 2.68
CA ILE A 3 16.85 6.51 1.34
C ILE A 3 17.75 7.75 1.30
N LYS A 4 18.36 8.05 0.15
CA LYS A 4 19.20 9.24 0.00
C LYS A 4 18.31 10.47 -0.12
N VAL A 5 18.37 11.38 0.85
CA VAL A 5 17.73 12.70 0.81
C VAL A 5 18.82 13.77 0.69
N VAL A 6 18.60 14.75 -0.17
CA VAL A 6 19.54 15.85 -0.45
C VAL A 6 18.79 17.17 -0.32
N ASP A 7 19.38 18.13 0.38
CA ASP A 7 18.83 19.48 0.49
C ASP A 7 19.12 20.28 -0.79
N MET A 8 18.09 20.89 -1.38
CA MET A 8 18.22 21.78 -2.53
C MET A 8 17.03 22.71 -2.65
N THR A 9 17.13 23.77 -3.46
CA THR A 9 15.98 24.64 -3.70
C THR A 9 14.94 23.93 -4.59
N TYR A 10 13.69 24.40 -4.55
CA TYR A 10 12.61 23.87 -5.39
C TYR A 10 12.96 23.95 -6.88
N GLU A 11 13.54 25.07 -7.31
CA GLU A 11 13.93 25.30 -8.70
C GLU A 11 15.07 24.37 -9.14
N GLN A 12 16.06 24.13 -8.26
CA GLN A 12 17.14 23.19 -8.54
C GLN A 12 16.59 21.76 -8.67
N ALA A 13 15.65 21.36 -7.81
CA ALA A 13 15.01 20.06 -7.90
C ALA A 13 14.18 19.94 -9.19
N LEU A 14 13.42 20.96 -9.55
CA LEU A 14 12.59 20.97 -10.76
C LEU A 14 13.43 21.00 -12.05
N ALA A 15 14.60 21.63 -12.01
CA ALA A 15 15.54 21.68 -13.14
C ALA A 15 16.29 20.38 -13.38
N GLN A 16 16.14 19.37 -12.51
CA GLN A 16 16.74 18.05 -12.73
C GLN A 16 16.23 17.42 -14.03
N PRO A 17 17.09 16.70 -14.78
CA PRO A 17 16.67 16.03 -15.98
C PRO A 17 15.57 14.99 -15.65
N PRO A 18 14.53 14.88 -16.49
CA PRO A 18 13.46 13.90 -16.29
C PRO A 18 14.02 12.48 -16.31
N GLN A 19 13.28 11.57 -15.71
CA GLN A 19 13.63 10.15 -15.72
C GLN A 19 13.62 9.60 -17.14
N VAL A 20 14.76 9.08 -17.58
CA VAL A 20 14.86 8.38 -18.86
C VAL A 20 14.33 6.96 -18.70
N HIS A 21 13.37 6.58 -19.53
CA HIS A 21 12.84 5.23 -19.57
C HIS A 21 13.91 4.23 -19.98
N LYS A 22 13.96 3.11 -19.24
CA LYS A 22 14.82 1.96 -19.56
C LYS A 22 13.94 0.71 -19.54
N LYS A 23 14.02 -0.08 -20.60
CA LYS A 23 13.27 -1.35 -20.69
C LYS A 23 13.59 -2.28 -19.51
N PRO A 24 12.61 -3.07 -19.03
CA PRO A 24 12.83 -4.10 -18.03
C PRO A 24 13.94 -5.08 -18.43
N LYS A 25 14.60 -5.66 -17.44
CA LYS A 25 15.59 -6.71 -17.62
C LYS A 25 15.04 -8.04 -17.11
N LYS A 26 15.43 -9.14 -17.73
CA LYS A 26 15.18 -10.46 -17.19
C LYS A 26 15.96 -10.61 -15.87
N PRO A 27 15.32 -11.00 -14.75
CA PRO A 27 16.00 -11.12 -13.47
C PRO A 27 17.10 -12.18 -13.54
N SER A 28 18.28 -11.84 -13.01
CA SER A 28 19.42 -12.75 -12.95
C SER A 28 19.12 -13.94 -12.02
N LEU A 29 19.38 -15.15 -12.47
CA LEU A 29 19.22 -16.35 -11.65
C LEU A 29 20.08 -16.28 -10.38
N LEU A 30 21.31 -15.76 -10.49
CA LEU A 30 22.22 -15.57 -9.36
C LEU A 30 21.58 -14.67 -8.29
N PHE A 31 21.12 -13.47 -8.67
CA PHE A 31 20.50 -12.54 -7.70
C PHE A 31 19.23 -13.13 -7.08
N ARG A 32 18.43 -13.86 -7.83
CA ARG A 32 17.23 -14.52 -7.34
C ARG A 32 17.58 -15.64 -6.34
N THR A 33 18.59 -16.44 -6.62
CA THR A 33 19.07 -17.46 -5.69
C THR A 33 19.60 -16.84 -4.40
N VAL A 34 20.37 -15.73 -4.51
CA VAL A 34 20.83 -14.96 -3.33
C VAL A 34 19.65 -14.38 -2.54
N LEU A 35 18.66 -13.79 -3.21
CA LEU A 35 17.47 -13.24 -2.56
C LEU A 35 16.67 -14.34 -1.85
N ARG A 36 16.50 -15.50 -2.49
CA ARG A 36 15.85 -16.67 -1.86
C ARG A 36 16.61 -17.14 -0.61
N ALA A 37 17.92 -17.25 -0.68
CA ALA A 37 18.75 -17.64 0.47
C ALA A 37 18.64 -16.61 1.61
N ALA A 38 18.69 -15.31 1.29
CA ALA A 38 18.52 -14.23 2.25
C ALA A 38 17.10 -14.16 2.85
N SER A 39 16.11 -14.71 2.16
CA SER A 39 14.73 -14.78 2.65
C SER A 39 14.48 -15.94 3.60
N ALA A 40 15.27 -17.00 3.52
CA ALA A 40 15.06 -18.23 4.27
C ALA A 40 15.00 -18.06 5.81
N PRO A 41 15.86 -17.26 6.47
CA PRO A 41 15.78 -17.10 7.92
C PRO A 41 14.45 -16.51 8.41
N ASP A 42 13.93 -15.49 7.73
CA ASP A 42 12.63 -14.89 8.10
C ASP A 42 11.46 -15.85 7.85
N LEU A 43 11.51 -16.63 6.75
CA LEU A 43 10.47 -17.61 6.43
C LEU A 43 10.51 -18.81 7.41
N LEU A 44 11.68 -19.27 7.80
CA LEU A 44 11.82 -20.30 8.83
C LEU A 44 11.32 -19.81 10.19
N ALA A 45 11.65 -18.58 10.58
CA ALA A 45 11.20 -17.98 11.83
C ALA A 45 9.67 -17.81 11.92
N THR A 46 8.99 -17.75 10.78
CA THR A 46 7.52 -17.65 10.69
C THR A 46 6.83 -19.00 10.45
N HIS A 47 7.57 -20.10 10.40
CA HIS A 47 7.07 -21.45 10.04
C HIS A 47 6.29 -21.40 8.70
N PHE A 48 6.83 -20.67 7.74
CA PHE A 48 6.15 -20.41 6.47
C PHE A 48 5.86 -21.68 5.67
N HIS A 49 4.63 -21.80 5.20
CA HIS A 49 4.23 -22.80 4.22
C HIS A 49 3.33 -22.18 3.15
N CYS A 50 3.27 -22.81 1.97
CA CYS A 50 2.44 -22.36 0.86
C CYS A 50 1.65 -23.52 0.27
N GLU A 51 0.32 -23.35 0.24
CA GLU A 51 -0.59 -24.24 -0.48
C GLU A 51 -0.71 -23.80 -1.94
N LYS A 52 -0.76 -24.78 -2.87
CA LYS A 52 -0.92 -24.51 -4.30
C LYS A 52 -2.22 -25.09 -4.81
N ILE A 53 -3.10 -24.22 -5.37
CA ILE A 53 -4.43 -24.60 -5.86
C ILE A 53 -4.53 -24.34 -7.35
N GLY A 54 -4.92 -25.36 -8.12
CA GLY A 54 -5.15 -25.26 -9.57
C GLY A 54 -3.92 -24.90 -10.40
N MET A 55 -2.72 -24.91 -9.81
CA MET A 55 -1.49 -24.50 -10.50
C MET A 55 -1.06 -25.44 -11.64
N ALA A 56 -1.60 -26.67 -11.70
CA ALA A 56 -1.39 -27.58 -12.84
C ALA A 56 -1.97 -27.07 -14.16
N GLN A 57 -2.87 -26.08 -14.11
CA GLN A 57 -3.45 -25.44 -15.30
C GLN A 57 -2.46 -24.48 -15.99
N ILE A 58 -1.34 -24.15 -15.35
CA ILE A 58 -0.33 -23.22 -15.88
C ILE A 58 0.96 -23.98 -16.12
N LYS A 59 1.45 -23.97 -17.37
CA LYS A 59 2.72 -24.63 -17.70
C LYS A 59 3.89 -23.99 -16.96
N SER A 60 4.93 -24.78 -16.70
CA SER A 60 6.09 -24.33 -15.90
C SER A 60 6.83 -23.12 -16.50
N ASP A 61 6.84 -23.01 -17.82
CA ASP A 61 7.48 -21.96 -18.63
C ASP A 61 6.52 -20.86 -19.11
N GLU A 62 5.20 -21.03 -18.89
CA GLU A 62 4.19 -20.05 -19.29
C GLU A 62 4.23 -18.80 -18.40
N PRO A 63 4.49 -17.59 -18.97
CA PRO A 63 4.42 -16.36 -18.20
C PRO A 63 3.02 -16.11 -17.65
N CYS A 64 2.91 -15.61 -16.45
CA CYS A 64 1.63 -15.24 -15.84
C CYS A 64 1.70 -13.87 -15.17
N LEU A 65 0.54 -13.23 -15.02
CA LEU A 65 0.39 -12.10 -14.10
C LEU A 65 0.14 -12.66 -12.71
N VAL A 66 1.06 -12.37 -11.79
CA VAL A 66 0.92 -12.75 -10.38
C VAL A 66 0.41 -11.54 -9.62
N LEU A 67 -0.76 -11.67 -9.02
CA LEU A 67 -1.33 -10.68 -8.11
C LEU A 67 -1.11 -11.13 -6.67
N MET A 68 -0.78 -10.19 -5.80
CA MET A 68 -0.54 -10.51 -4.39
C MET A 68 -1.07 -9.39 -3.51
N ASN A 69 -1.72 -9.73 -2.38
CA ASN A 69 -2.09 -8.75 -1.36
C ASN A 69 -0.84 -8.18 -0.68
N HIS A 70 -0.94 -6.96 -0.15
CA HIS A 70 0.23 -6.23 0.33
C HIS A 70 0.09 -5.84 1.80
N SER A 71 0.75 -6.63 2.66
CA SER A 71 0.65 -6.48 4.12
C SER A 71 1.91 -5.91 4.75
N CYS A 72 3.09 -6.36 4.30
CA CYS A 72 4.37 -5.96 4.86
C CYS A 72 5.56 -6.34 3.95
N PHE A 73 6.78 -5.99 4.37
CA PHE A 73 7.98 -6.31 3.58
C PHE A 73 8.25 -7.81 3.41
N LEU A 74 7.68 -8.66 4.26
CA LEU A 74 7.79 -10.12 4.13
C LEU A 74 7.18 -10.64 2.84
N ASP A 75 6.19 -9.95 2.26
CA ASP A 75 5.49 -10.36 1.04
C ASP A 75 6.46 -10.58 -0.14
N LEU A 76 7.50 -9.74 -0.26
CA LEU A 76 8.55 -9.93 -1.28
C LEU A 76 9.32 -11.24 -1.08
N LYS A 77 9.63 -11.58 0.17
CA LYS A 77 10.34 -12.82 0.51
C LYS A 77 9.49 -14.05 0.25
N ILE A 78 8.19 -13.96 0.54
CA ILE A 78 7.20 -14.99 0.23
C ILE A 78 7.10 -15.19 -1.28
N ALA A 79 6.95 -14.10 -2.04
CA ALA A 79 6.85 -14.17 -3.50
C ALA A 79 8.07 -14.86 -4.12
N GLU A 80 9.30 -14.51 -3.68
CA GLU A 80 10.52 -15.17 -4.16
C GLU A 80 10.55 -16.66 -3.82
N ALA A 81 10.18 -17.02 -2.58
CA ALA A 81 10.19 -18.42 -2.16
C ALA A 81 9.17 -19.29 -2.92
N VAL A 82 7.98 -18.73 -3.19
CA VAL A 82 6.86 -19.47 -3.81
C VAL A 82 7.00 -19.57 -5.33
N LEU A 83 7.52 -18.53 -5.99
CA LEU A 83 7.68 -18.47 -7.43
C LEU A 83 8.98 -19.10 -7.94
N TYR A 84 10.01 -19.23 -7.11
CA TYR A 84 11.27 -19.85 -7.53
C TYR A 84 11.07 -21.32 -7.99
N PRO A 85 11.66 -21.76 -9.11
CA PRO A 85 12.64 -21.10 -9.99
C PRO A 85 12.01 -20.29 -11.16
N ARG A 86 10.69 -20.10 -11.22
CA ARG A 86 10.00 -19.35 -12.28
C ARG A 86 10.52 -17.90 -12.33
N PRO A 87 11.03 -17.40 -13.47
CA PRO A 87 11.51 -16.03 -13.56
C PRO A 87 10.32 -15.06 -13.55
N PHE A 88 10.42 -13.99 -12.72
CA PHE A 88 9.41 -12.96 -12.66
C PHE A 88 10.01 -11.57 -12.45
N ASN A 89 9.38 -10.57 -13.05
CA ASN A 89 9.65 -9.17 -12.81
C ASN A 89 8.68 -8.64 -11.74
N ILE A 90 9.07 -7.61 -10.99
CA ILE A 90 8.29 -7.06 -9.88
C ILE A 90 7.99 -5.60 -10.16
N VAL A 91 6.72 -5.22 -10.14
CA VAL A 91 6.33 -3.80 -10.16
C VAL A 91 6.59 -3.20 -8.78
N CYS A 92 7.47 -2.20 -8.73
CA CYS A 92 7.89 -1.54 -7.50
C CYS A 92 7.75 -0.03 -7.61
N THR A 93 7.57 0.63 -6.47
CA THR A 93 7.53 2.10 -6.43
C THR A 93 8.86 2.72 -6.85
N SER A 94 8.81 3.84 -7.57
CA SER A 94 9.99 4.53 -8.12
C SER A 94 10.96 5.01 -7.06
N ASP A 95 10.48 5.43 -5.89
CA ASP A 95 11.31 5.82 -4.74
C ASP A 95 12.19 4.66 -4.24
N GLY A 96 11.71 3.43 -4.37
CA GLY A 96 12.49 2.23 -4.08
C GLY A 96 13.77 2.08 -4.89
N PHE A 97 13.91 2.78 -6.02
CA PHE A 97 15.10 2.75 -6.87
C PHE A 97 16.17 3.78 -6.50
N VAL A 98 15.82 4.78 -5.68
CA VAL A 98 16.73 5.86 -5.32
C VAL A 98 18.04 5.32 -4.72
N GLY A 99 19.15 5.66 -5.33
CA GLY A 99 20.50 5.23 -4.93
C GLY A 99 20.86 3.77 -5.24
N LYS A 100 19.94 2.97 -5.82
CA LYS A 100 20.14 1.53 -6.07
C LYS A 100 19.46 1.03 -7.36
N GLU A 101 19.28 1.93 -8.35
CA GLU A 101 18.58 1.59 -9.61
C GLU A 101 19.19 0.34 -10.29
N TRP A 102 20.53 0.23 -10.32
CA TRP A 102 21.19 -0.92 -10.93
C TRP A 102 20.78 -2.24 -10.27
N LEU A 103 20.81 -2.29 -8.92
CA LEU A 103 20.44 -3.50 -8.17
C LEU A 103 18.96 -3.85 -8.39
N MET A 104 18.07 -2.86 -8.24
CA MET A 104 16.63 -3.08 -8.43
C MET A 104 16.31 -3.63 -9.82
N ARG A 105 16.95 -3.09 -10.87
CA ARG A 105 16.78 -3.62 -12.23
C ARG A 105 17.39 -5.00 -12.42
N SER A 106 18.48 -5.33 -11.73
CA SER A 106 19.13 -6.64 -11.82
C SER A 106 18.32 -7.76 -11.18
N VAL A 107 17.52 -7.45 -10.15
CA VAL A 107 16.55 -8.38 -9.56
C VAL A 107 15.19 -8.37 -10.29
N GLY A 108 15.07 -7.60 -11.39
CA GLY A 108 13.89 -7.61 -12.26
C GLY A 108 12.81 -6.60 -11.87
N CYS A 109 13.09 -5.61 -11.03
CA CYS A 109 12.12 -4.58 -10.66
C CYS A 109 11.80 -3.63 -11.83
N ILE A 110 10.52 -3.28 -11.95
CA ILE A 110 9.94 -2.31 -12.90
C ILE A 110 9.46 -1.13 -12.08
N PRO A 111 10.00 0.10 -12.29
CA PRO A 111 9.58 1.26 -11.53
C PRO A 111 8.19 1.73 -11.95
N THR A 112 7.37 2.13 -10.98
CA THR A 112 6.10 2.82 -11.19
C THR A 112 5.92 3.95 -10.18
N ARG A 113 5.16 4.97 -10.55
CA ARG A 113 4.69 5.99 -9.61
C ARG A 113 3.32 5.58 -9.09
N LYS A 114 3.22 5.39 -7.78
CA LYS A 114 1.97 4.96 -7.15
C LYS A 114 0.85 5.94 -7.47
N PHE A 115 -0.31 5.40 -7.77
CA PHE A 115 -1.55 6.14 -8.04
C PHE A 115 -1.49 7.14 -9.20
N CYS A 116 -0.44 7.12 -10.02
CA CYS A 116 -0.36 7.89 -11.26
C CYS A 116 -0.71 6.99 -12.45
N SER A 117 -1.46 7.52 -13.41
CA SER A 117 -1.73 6.81 -14.66
C SER A 117 -0.44 6.67 -15.48
N ASP A 118 -0.03 5.44 -15.75
CA ASP A 118 1.23 5.15 -16.44
C ASP A 118 1.03 4.07 -17.53
N THR A 119 0.93 4.53 -18.78
CA THR A 119 0.87 3.64 -19.95
C THR A 119 2.20 2.93 -20.22
N THR A 120 3.31 3.49 -19.72
CA THR A 120 4.65 2.90 -19.85
C THR A 120 4.75 1.62 -19.03
N LEU A 121 4.15 1.59 -17.83
CA LEU A 121 4.08 0.39 -17.01
C LEU A 121 3.42 -0.78 -17.76
N VAL A 122 2.29 -0.54 -18.42
CA VAL A 122 1.59 -1.60 -19.18
C VAL A 122 2.46 -2.10 -20.33
N ARG A 123 3.17 -1.20 -21.05
CA ARG A 123 4.12 -1.59 -22.10
C ARG A 123 5.30 -2.39 -21.57
N ASP A 124 5.81 -2.04 -20.40
CA ASP A 124 6.89 -2.77 -19.74
C ASP A 124 6.45 -4.17 -19.29
N MET A 125 5.24 -4.30 -18.73
CA MET A 125 4.66 -5.60 -18.40
C MET A 125 4.45 -6.47 -19.66
N LEU A 126 3.94 -5.88 -20.74
CA LEU A 126 3.83 -6.57 -22.04
C LEU A 126 5.20 -7.04 -22.56
N TYR A 127 6.22 -6.21 -22.45
CA TYR A 127 7.58 -6.57 -22.83
C TYR A 127 8.12 -7.75 -21.99
N CYS A 128 7.84 -7.76 -20.67
CA CYS A 128 8.22 -8.87 -19.80
C CYS A 128 7.57 -10.19 -20.24
N VAL A 129 6.25 -10.23 -20.43
CA VAL A 129 5.55 -11.48 -20.75
C VAL A 129 5.79 -11.94 -22.18
N ARG A 130 5.86 -11.02 -23.15
CA ARG A 130 5.97 -11.37 -24.58
C ARG A 130 7.41 -11.56 -25.05
N THR A 131 8.36 -10.72 -24.59
CA THR A 131 9.75 -10.70 -25.07
C THR A 131 10.68 -11.42 -24.11
N LEU A 132 10.66 -11.06 -22.83
CA LEU A 132 11.55 -11.68 -21.83
C LEU A 132 11.08 -13.06 -21.39
N LYS A 133 9.82 -13.42 -21.68
CA LYS A 133 9.17 -14.67 -21.23
C LYS A 133 9.27 -14.84 -19.72
N THR A 134 8.96 -13.77 -18.99
CA THR A 134 8.93 -13.72 -17.53
C THR A 134 7.53 -13.42 -17.04
N SER A 135 7.15 -13.95 -15.88
CA SER A 135 5.94 -13.53 -15.18
C SER A 135 6.09 -12.12 -14.63
N VAL A 136 4.99 -11.46 -14.29
CA VAL A 136 5.02 -10.15 -13.65
C VAL A 136 4.28 -10.23 -12.33
N LEU A 137 4.95 -9.87 -11.23
CA LEU A 137 4.35 -9.72 -9.91
C LEU A 137 3.88 -8.27 -9.74
N LEU A 138 2.62 -8.11 -9.40
CA LEU A 138 1.97 -6.83 -9.16
C LEU A 138 1.22 -6.87 -7.82
N TYR A 139 1.42 -5.83 -7.02
CA TYR A 139 0.60 -5.51 -5.86
C TYR A 139 -0.41 -4.43 -6.26
N PRO A 140 -1.62 -4.81 -6.70
CA PRO A 140 -2.56 -3.83 -7.28
C PRO A 140 -3.13 -2.86 -6.25
N GLU A 141 -3.01 -3.17 -4.95
CA GLU A 141 -3.33 -2.30 -3.82
C GLU A 141 -2.40 -1.07 -3.75
N ALA A 142 -1.22 -1.14 -4.37
CA ALA A 142 -0.20 -0.10 -4.45
C ALA A 142 0.31 0.45 -3.10
N SER A 143 -0.20 -0.03 -1.98
CA SER A 143 0.23 0.33 -0.62
C SER A 143 -0.03 -0.82 0.36
N TYR A 144 0.62 -0.78 1.52
CA TYR A 144 0.28 -1.68 2.61
C TYR A 144 -1.11 -1.39 3.17
N SER A 145 -1.79 -2.43 3.63
CA SER A 145 -3.04 -2.28 4.39
C SER A 145 -2.76 -1.57 5.72
N PHE A 146 -3.65 -0.64 6.11
CA PHE A 146 -3.56 0.04 7.41
C PHE A 146 -4.26 -0.77 8.51
N ASP A 147 -5.45 -1.28 8.21
CA ASP A 147 -6.35 -1.97 9.14
C ASP A 147 -6.36 -3.49 8.99
N GLY A 148 -5.54 -4.04 8.11
CA GLY A 148 -5.50 -5.47 7.84
C GLY A 148 -6.54 -5.99 6.85
N THR A 149 -7.36 -5.11 6.26
CA THR A 149 -8.29 -5.47 5.17
C THR A 149 -7.75 -5.10 3.80
N ALA A 150 -8.41 -5.57 2.75
CA ALA A 150 -8.07 -5.20 1.38
C ALA A 150 -8.26 -3.71 1.13
N THR A 151 -7.30 -3.10 0.44
CA THR A 151 -7.39 -1.69 0.02
C THR A 151 -8.07 -1.58 -1.36
N PRO A 152 -8.52 -0.37 -1.76
CA PRO A 152 -9.13 -0.19 -3.07
C PRO A 152 -8.22 -0.63 -4.22
N LEU A 153 -8.78 -1.30 -5.20
CA LEU A 153 -8.09 -1.74 -6.41
C LEU A 153 -8.48 -0.86 -7.61
N PRO A 154 -7.56 -0.66 -8.58
CA PRO A 154 -7.88 0.09 -9.78
C PRO A 154 -8.88 -0.67 -10.66
N GLU A 155 -9.96 -0.02 -11.09
CA GLU A 155 -10.94 -0.59 -12.03
C GLU A 155 -10.31 -1.00 -13.39
N SER A 156 -9.15 -0.42 -13.71
CA SER A 156 -8.40 -0.73 -14.92
C SER A 156 -7.67 -2.07 -14.90
N ILE A 157 -7.65 -2.79 -13.76
CA ILE A 157 -6.91 -4.05 -13.63
C ILE A 157 -7.38 -5.11 -14.64
N GLY A 158 -8.68 -5.25 -14.85
CA GLY A 158 -9.22 -6.18 -15.85
C GLY A 158 -8.82 -5.82 -17.30
N LYS A 159 -8.73 -4.53 -17.62
CA LYS A 159 -8.21 -4.07 -18.92
C LYS A 159 -6.72 -4.45 -19.07
N CYS A 160 -5.94 -4.31 -18.01
CA CYS A 160 -4.54 -4.71 -17.99
C CYS A 160 -4.40 -6.23 -18.21
N VAL A 161 -5.20 -7.06 -17.53
CA VAL A 161 -5.24 -8.52 -17.72
C VAL A 161 -5.55 -8.89 -19.17
N LYS A 162 -6.59 -8.28 -19.76
CA LYS A 162 -6.93 -8.50 -21.19
C LYS A 162 -5.78 -8.11 -22.12
N ALA A 163 -5.10 -6.99 -21.87
CA ALA A 163 -3.97 -6.54 -22.69
C ALA A 163 -2.77 -7.50 -22.60
N LEU A 164 -2.46 -7.99 -21.41
CA LEU A 164 -1.37 -8.94 -21.19
C LEU A 164 -1.69 -10.30 -21.83
N ASN A 165 -2.93 -10.74 -21.75
CA ASN A 165 -3.43 -12.02 -22.30
C ASN A 165 -2.58 -13.22 -21.83
N VAL A 166 -2.39 -13.34 -20.52
CA VAL A 166 -1.69 -14.44 -19.84
C VAL A 166 -2.50 -14.89 -18.63
N PRO A 167 -2.30 -16.12 -18.10
CA PRO A 167 -2.97 -16.56 -16.88
C PRO A 167 -2.75 -15.62 -15.72
N VAL A 168 -3.73 -15.53 -14.81
CA VAL A 168 -3.65 -14.76 -13.59
C VAL A 168 -3.53 -15.68 -12.39
N VAL A 169 -2.47 -15.50 -11.61
CA VAL A 169 -2.20 -16.22 -10.37
C VAL A 169 -2.43 -15.26 -9.21
N MET A 170 -3.16 -15.69 -8.18
CA MET A 170 -3.26 -14.98 -6.92
C MET A 170 -2.38 -15.64 -5.87
N ILE A 171 -1.54 -14.86 -5.21
CA ILE A 171 -0.86 -15.24 -3.97
C ILE A 171 -1.51 -14.46 -2.85
N ARG A 172 -2.20 -15.14 -1.94
CA ARG A 172 -2.76 -14.55 -0.73
C ARG A 172 -1.91 -14.94 0.46
N THR A 173 -1.46 -13.96 1.23
CA THR A 173 -0.72 -14.18 2.48
C THR A 173 -1.64 -14.12 3.67
N TYR A 174 -1.36 -14.93 4.66
CA TYR A 174 -2.07 -15.03 5.94
C TYR A 174 -1.07 -14.86 7.07
N GLY A 175 -1.41 -14.05 8.08
CA GLY A 175 -0.54 -13.76 9.22
C GLY A 175 0.61 -12.78 8.93
N ALA A 176 0.87 -12.42 7.67
CA ALA A 176 1.91 -11.45 7.32
C ALA A 176 1.62 -10.08 7.93
N PHE A 177 0.37 -9.62 7.89
CA PHE A 177 -0.06 -8.41 8.58
C PHE A 177 0.09 -8.51 10.11
N ALA A 178 -0.34 -9.61 10.71
CA ALA A 178 -0.21 -9.83 12.16
C ALA A 178 1.26 -9.78 12.62
N ARG A 179 2.20 -10.23 11.76
CA ARG A 179 3.64 -10.21 12.05
C ARG A 179 4.26 -8.82 12.01
N ASP A 180 3.88 -7.98 11.05
CA ASP A 180 4.58 -6.72 10.76
C ASP A 180 3.62 -5.66 10.22
N PRO A 181 2.60 -5.25 11.02
CA PRO A 181 1.66 -4.24 10.58
C PRO A 181 2.33 -2.87 10.51
N LEU A 182 2.00 -2.11 9.49
CA LEU A 182 2.62 -0.81 9.22
C LEU A 182 2.49 0.18 10.38
N TYR A 183 1.35 0.16 11.09
CA TYR A 183 1.10 1.08 12.21
C TYR A 183 2.05 0.86 13.40
N ASN A 184 2.64 -0.32 13.54
CA ASN A 184 3.39 -0.74 14.74
C ASN A 184 4.88 -0.34 14.70
N GLY A 185 5.25 0.62 13.87
CA GLY A 185 6.62 1.16 13.86
C GLY A 185 7.68 0.18 13.37
N LEU A 186 7.34 -0.67 12.41
CA LEU A 186 8.23 -1.69 11.82
C LEU A 186 8.75 -2.73 12.86
N GLN A 187 8.05 -2.87 14.01
CA GLN A 187 8.37 -3.85 15.05
C GLN A 187 7.82 -5.22 14.62
N LYS A 188 8.74 -6.18 14.49
CA LYS A 188 8.39 -7.55 14.09
C LYS A 188 7.80 -8.34 15.26
N ARG A 189 6.72 -9.07 15.01
CA ARG A 189 6.03 -9.94 15.97
C ARG A 189 6.24 -11.41 15.61
N ARG A 190 6.06 -12.29 16.59
CA ARG A 190 6.09 -13.75 16.38
C ARG A 190 4.72 -14.24 15.93
N ALA A 191 4.46 -14.17 14.64
CA ALA A 191 3.24 -14.72 14.05
C ALA A 191 3.60 -15.81 13.04
N LYS A 192 2.80 -16.89 13.00
CA LYS A 192 2.86 -17.87 11.93
C LYS A 192 2.38 -17.22 10.63
N VAL A 193 3.08 -17.51 9.53
CA VAL A 193 2.72 -16.95 8.22
C VAL A 193 2.57 -18.07 7.22
N SER A 194 1.52 -18.01 6.42
CA SER A 194 1.30 -18.91 5.31
C SER A 194 0.90 -18.17 4.05
N ALA A 195 0.89 -18.85 2.93
CA ALA A 195 0.35 -18.32 1.68
C ALA A 195 -0.46 -19.39 0.94
N GLN A 196 -1.39 -18.93 0.13
CA GLN A 196 -2.10 -19.75 -0.84
C GLN A 196 -1.81 -19.18 -2.23
N MET A 197 -1.27 -20.01 -3.12
CA MET A 197 -1.01 -19.66 -4.52
C MET A 197 -2.05 -20.36 -5.40
N GLN A 198 -2.91 -19.58 -6.03
CA GLN A 198 -4.04 -20.10 -6.79
C GLN A 198 -4.01 -19.63 -8.26
N CYS A 199 -4.29 -20.53 -9.21
CA CYS A 199 -4.67 -20.13 -10.55
C CYS A 199 -6.05 -19.47 -10.48
N LEU A 200 -6.09 -18.12 -10.52
CA LEU A 200 -7.34 -17.36 -10.43
C LEU A 200 -8.09 -17.33 -11.77
N LEU A 201 -7.34 -17.18 -12.87
CA LEU A 201 -7.84 -17.19 -14.24
C LEU A 201 -6.85 -17.95 -15.12
N SER A 202 -7.30 -18.96 -15.82
CA SER A 202 -6.53 -19.64 -16.85
C SER A 202 -6.41 -18.78 -18.12
N SER A 203 -5.58 -19.18 -19.08
CA SER A 203 -5.48 -18.49 -20.38
C SER A 203 -6.81 -18.47 -21.13
N SER A 204 -7.63 -19.54 -21.05
CA SER A 204 -8.98 -19.60 -21.62
C SER A 204 -9.93 -18.63 -20.90
N ASP A 205 -9.92 -18.59 -19.56
CA ASP A 205 -10.73 -17.64 -18.79
C ASP A 205 -10.41 -16.19 -19.19
N VAL A 206 -9.13 -15.84 -19.35
CA VAL A 206 -8.72 -14.48 -19.76
C VAL A 206 -9.20 -14.17 -21.20
N ALA A 207 -9.18 -15.14 -22.10
CA ALA A 207 -9.64 -14.97 -23.47
C ALA A 207 -11.17 -14.76 -23.54
N GLU A 208 -11.94 -15.58 -22.84
CA GLU A 208 -13.39 -15.68 -22.96
C GLU A 208 -14.15 -14.62 -22.16
N ARG A 209 -13.68 -14.31 -20.92
CA ARG A 209 -14.38 -13.37 -20.02
C ARG A 209 -14.22 -11.92 -20.44
N ASN A 210 -15.24 -11.12 -20.18
CA ASN A 210 -15.18 -9.67 -20.32
C ASN A 210 -14.44 -8.99 -19.14
N VAL A 211 -14.16 -7.69 -19.28
CA VAL A 211 -13.41 -6.90 -18.29
C VAL A 211 -14.11 -6.85 -16.93
N ALA A 212 -15.44 -6.77 -16.91
CA ALA A 212 -16.21 -6.68 -15.67
C ALA A 212 -16.12 -8.00 -14.87
N GLU A 213 -16.28 -9.13 -15.54
CA GLU A 213 -16.15 -10.47 -14.92
C GLU A 213 -14.73 -10.71 -14.38
N ILE A 214 -13.71 -10.26 -15.11
CA ILE A 214 -12.31 -10.34 -14.64
C ILE A 214 -12.12 -9.49 -13.39
N ASN A 215 -12.62 -8.23 -13.39
CA ASN A 215 -12.56 -7.36 -12.23
C ASN A 215 -13.25 -7.96 -11.02
N GLU A 216 -14.46 -8.50 -11.18
CA GLU A 216 -15.21 -9.13 -10.10
C GLU A 216 -14.44 -10.31 -9.46
N ARG A 217 -13.87 -11.18 -10.31
CA ARG A 217 -13.02 -12.29 -9.84
C ARG A 217 -11.82 -11.80 -9.04
N ILE A 218 -11.11 -10.78 -9.55
CA ILE A 218 -9.94 -10.22 -8.88
C ILE A 218 -10.36 -9.55 -7.57
N PHE A 219 -11.39 -8.69 -7.58
CA PHE A 219 -11.85 -7.98 -6.38
C PHE A 219 -12.32 -8.96 -5.30
N SER A 220 -13.03 -10.03 -5.69
CA SER A 220 -13.42 -11.09 -4.76
C SER A 220 -12.20 -11.81 -4.17
N ALA A 221 -11.17 -12.09 -4.99
CA ALA A 221 -9.95 -12.74 -4.54
C ALA A 221 -9.13 -11.89 -3.55
N PHE A 222 -9.28 -10.56 -3.58
CA PHE A 222 -8.62 -9.65 -2.64
C PHE A 222 -9.40 -9.41 -1.35
N ARG A 223 -10.69 -9.76 -1.27
CA ARG A 223 -11.47 -9.62 -0.03
C ARG A 223 -10.87 -10.49 1.06
N PHE A 224 -10.26 -9.87 2.03
CA PHE A 224 -9.63 -10.55 3.15
C PHE A 224 -9.58 -9.63 4.37
N ASP A 225 -9.73 -10.21 5.55
CA ASP A 225 -9.65 -9.55 6.84
C ASP A 225 -8.64 -10.31 7.71
N ASN A 226 -7.49 -9.70 7.95
CA ASN A 226 -6.40 -10.31 8.70
C ASN A 226 -6.71 -10.49 10.20
N PHE A 227 -7.46 -9.55 10.81
CA PHE A 227 -7.82 -9.65 12.22
C PHE A 227 -8.85 -10.76 12.46
N ARG A 228 -9.86 -10.87 11.61
CA ARG A 228 -10.86 -11.94 11.68
C ARG A 228 -10.19 -13.30 11.43
N TRP A 229 -9.36 -13.39 10.41
CA TRP A 229 -8.59 -14.60 10.15
C TRP A 229 -7.69 -14.99 11.33
N GLN A 230 -7.03 -14.01 11.97
CA GLN A 230 -6.19 -14.23 13.15
C GLN A 230 -6.99 -14.83 14.30
N GLU A 231 -8.15 -14.29 14.60
CA GLU A 231 -9.05 -14.76 15.64
C GLU A 231 -9.56 -16.18 15.35
N GLU A 232 -10.12 -16.40 14.16
CA GLU A 232 -10.70 -17.69 13.74
C GLU A 232 -9.67 -18.82 13.70
N ASN A 233 -8.41 -18.51 13.41
CA ASN A 233 -7.34 -19.51 13.36
C ASN A 233 -6.49 -19.59 14.64
N GLY A 234 -6.89 -18.87 15.69
CA GLY A 234 -6.20 -18.88 16.98
C GLY A 234 -4.74 -18.41 16.91
N VAL A 235 -4.41 -17.48 16.00
CA VAL A 235 -3.04 -16.98 15.84
C VAL A 235 -2.75 -15.95 16.92
N SER A 236 -2.07 -16.39 17.99
CA SER A 236 -1.71 -15.54 19.12
C SER A 236 -0.52 -14.63 18.80
N VAL A 237 -0.66 -13.33 19.10
CA VAL A 237 0.38 -12.30 19.07
C VAL A 237 0.55 -11.77 20.49
N SER A 238 1.50 -12.33 21.23
CA SER A 238 1.68 -12.08 22.67
C SER A 238 2.58 -10.88 22.98
N GLU A 239 3.18 -10.24 21.98
CA GLU A 239 4.10 -9.13 22.16
C GLU A 239 3.49 -7.99 22.95
N PRO A 240 4.24 -7.45 23.95
CA PRO A 240 3.72 -6.40 24.83
C PRO A 240 3.54 -5.04 24.12
N PHE A 241 4.07 -4.87 22.91
CA PHE A 241 3.99 -3.69 22.09
C PHE A 241 2.96 -3.79 20.94
N ARG A 242 2.05 -4.78 20.96
CA ARG A 242 1.15 -5.06 19.84
C ARG A 242 0.15 -3.94 19.51
N ALA A 243 -0.13 -3.04 20.46
CA ALA A 243 -0.98 -1.88 20.22
C ALA A 243 -0.19 -0.58 19.98
N ASP A 244 1.16 -0.60 20.02
CA ASP A 244 1.95 0.61 19.76
C ASP A 244 1.61 1.18 18.38
N GLY A 245 1.21 2.46 18.35
CA GLY A 245 0.88 3.18 17.14
C GLY A 245 -0.48 2.83 16.51
N LEU A 246 -1.31 1.98 17.14
CA LEU A 246 -2.66 1.64 16.62
C LEU A 246 -3.55 2.88 16.47
N ASN A 247 -3.29 3.96 17.24
CA ASN A 247 -3.93 5.27 17.10
C ASN A 247 -3.71 5.93 15.72
N ARG A 248 -2.66 5.53 14.99
CA ARG A 248 -2.43 6.02 13.61
C ARG A 248 -3.53 5.57 12.66
N VAL A 249 -4.08 4.38 12.91
CA VAL A 249 -5.19 3.81 12.15
C VAL A 249 -6.52 4.23 12.77
N LEU A 250 -6.69 3.99 14.08
CA LEU A 250 -7.89 4.31 14.84
C LEU A 250 -7.74 5.69 15.50
N TYR A 251 -7.90 6.75 14.70
CA TYR A 251 -7.59 8.12 15.09
C TYR A 251 -8.76 8.87 15.76
N LYS A 252 -10.01 8.37 15.59
CA LYS A 252 -11.23 9.00 16.12
C LYS A 252 -11.85 8.13 17.22
N CYS A 253 -12.09 8.70 18.39
CA CYS A 253 -12.74 8.00 19.49
C CYS A 253 -14.23 7.79 19.21
N PRO A 254 -14.79 6.56 19.24
CA PRO A 254 -16.21 6.35 18.97
C PRO A 254 -17.11 6.76 20.14
N HIS A 255 -16.55 7.01 21.32
CA HIS A 255 -17.32 7.40 22.50
C HIS A 255 -17.50 8.93 22.60
N CYS A 256 -16.45 9.73 22.40
CA CYS A 256 -16.52 11.19 22.54
C CYS A 256 -16.28 11.94 21.22
N LEU A 257 -16.10 11.23 20.12
CA LEU A 257 -15.88 11.73 18.75
C LEU A 257 -14.61 12.59 18.58
N ALA A 258 -13.75 12.68 19.61
CA ALA A 258 -12.50 13.43 19.53
C ALA A 258 -11.53 12.73 18.55
N GLU A 259 -10.91 13.54 17.67
CA GLU A 259 -9.90 13.08 16.71
C GLU A 259 -8.48 13.45 17.18
N GLY A 260 -7.48 12.62 16.81
CA GLY A 260 -6.07 12.83 17.17
C GLY A 260 -5.81 12.80 18.68
N LYS A 261 -6.74 12.24 19.48
CA LYS A 261 -6.62 12.08 20.93
C LYS A 261 -6.50 10.63 21.37
N MET A 262 -6.43 9.72 20.40
CA MET A 262 -6.14 8.30 20.67
C MET A 262 -4.64 8.12 20.90
N GLU A 263 -4.26 7.22 21.78
CA GLU A 263 -2.86 6.82 22.02
C GLU A 263 -2.79 5.30 22.12
N GLY A 264 -2.07 4.68 21.21
CA GLY A 264 -1.75 3.25 21.21
C GLY A 264 -0.37 3.02 21.82
N LYS A 265 -0.31 2.35 22.98
CA LYS A 265 0.94 2.03 23.66
C LYS A 265 0.85 0.70 24.41
N GLY A 266 1.88 -0.11 24.26
CA GLY A 266 1.91 -1.43 24.89
C GLY A 266 0.83 -2.34 24.30
N THR A 267 -0.14 -2.69 25.10
CA THR A 267 -1.29 -3.50 24.70
C THR A 267 -2.60 -2.70 24.67
N SER A 268 -2.54 -1.40 25.00
CA SER A 268 -3.73 -0.56 25.19
C SER A 268 -3.83 0.53 24.13
N LEU A 269 -5.08 0.88 23.80
CA LEU A 269 -5.48 2.03 23.00
C LEU A 269 -6.38 2.90 23.88
N ILE A 270 -5.95 4.12 24.18
CA ILE A 270 -6.59 5.01 25.16
C ILE A 270 -6.98 6.32 24.49
N CYS A 271 -8.21 6.78 24.71
CA CYS A 271 -8.61 8.13 24.36
C CYS A 271 -8.19 9.12 25.45
N ARG A 272 -7.27 10.04 25.16
CA ARG A 272 -6.80 11.07 26.09
C ARG A 272 -7.82 12.18 26.39
N SER A 273 -8.93 12.21 25.63
CA SER A 273 -10.02 13.18 25.86
C SER A 273 -11.04 12.67 26.89
N CYS A 274 -11.52 11.42 26.76
CA CYS A 274 -12.58 10.90 27.63
C CYS A 274 -12.14 9.73 28.53
N GLY A 275 -10.89 9.29 28.46
CA GLY A 275 -10.35 8.21 29.26
C GLY A 275 -10.81 6.80 28.84
N LYS A 276 -11.55 6.67 27.75
CA LYS A 276 -11.98 5.33 27.27
C LYS A 276 -10.76 4.49 26.89
N GLU A 277 -10.67 3.27 27.43
CA GLU A 277 -9.51 2.39 27.25
C GLU A 277 -9.94 1.04 26.66
N TYR A 278 -9.22 0.62 25.63
CA TYR A 278 -9.32 -0.68 24.98
C TYR A 278 -8.00 -1.44 25.10
N ARG A 279 -8.07 -2.74 25.30
CA ARG A 279 -6.92 -3.64 25.20
C ARG A 279 -6.99 -4.41 23.89
N LEU A 280 -5.94 -4.36 23.09
CA LEU A 280 -5.76 -5.28 21.97
C LEU A 280 -5.34 -6.64 22.53
N THR A 281 -6.19 -7.65 22.36
CA THR A 281 -5.93 -9.01 22.84
C THR A 281 -4.84 -9.70 21.98
N GLU A 282 -4.38 -10.83 22.41
CA GLU A 282 -3.43 -11.63 21.62
C GLU A 282 -4.01 -12.18 20.32
N LEU A 283 -5.32 -12.35 20.26
CA LEU A 283 -6.05 -12.78 19.07
C LEU A 283 -6.48 -11.64 18.14
N GLY A 284 -6.04 -10.39 18.44
CA GLY A 284 -6.33 -9.23 17.58
C GLY A 284 -7.68 -8.57 17.83
N THR A 285 -8.46 -8.99 18.83
CA THR A 285 -9.74 -8.35 19.21
C THR A 285 -9.51 -7.21 20.19
N LEU A 286 -10.43 -6.25 20.23
CA LEU A 286 -10.43 -5.12 21.15
C LEU A 286 -11.38 -5.41 22.32
N LYS A 287 -10.86 -5.34 23.56
CA LYS A 287 -11.65 -5.46 24.79
C LYS A 287 -11.67 -4.12 25.51
N CYS A 288 -12.84 -3.53 25.68
CA CYS A 288 -12.96 -2.31 26.50
C CYS A 288 -12.72 -2.63 27.98
N LEU A 289 -11.94 -1.82 28.69
CA LEU A 289 -11.56 -2.04 30.08
C LEU A 289 -12.44 -1.25 31.07
N ASN A 290 -13.12 -0.21 30.61
CA ASN A 290 -13.91 0.70 31.45
C ASN A 290 -15.30 0.98 30.86
N GLY A 291 -16.08 -0.07 30.66
CA GLY A 291 -17.46 -0.03 30.19
C GLY A 291 -17.68 -0.86 28.91
N GLU A 292 -18.71 -0.55 28.16
CA GLU A 292 -19.02 -1.25 26.91
C GLU A 292 -18.09 -0.85 25.78
N ALA A 293 -17.75 -1.80 24.91
CA ALA A 293 -16.99 -1.58 23.72
C ALA A 293 -17.92 -1.11 22.58
N ALA A 294 -17.60 0.01 21.94
CA ALA A 294 -18.25 0.41 20.69
C ALA A 294 -17.89 -0.53 19.55
N PHE A 295 -16.63 -0.95 19.54
CA PHE A 295 -16.11 -1.92 18.58
C PHE A 295 -15.20 -2.92 19.29
N THR A 296 -15.30 -4.18 18.87
CA THR A 296 -14.43 -5.29 19.30
C THR A 296 -13.44 -5.71 18.22
N HIS A 297 -13.57 -5.16 17.01
CA HIS A 297 -12.83 -5.52 15.82
C HIS A 297 -12.23 -4.27 15.17
N VAL A 298 -10.93 -4.29 14.90
CA VAL A 298 -10.19 -3.12 14.38
C VAL A 298 -10.73 -2.64 13.01
N PRO A 299 -10.97 -3.53 12.02
CA PRO A 299 -11.52 -3.11 10.73
C PRO A 299 -12.93 -2.53 10.81
N ASP A 300 -13.78 -2.96 11.75
CA ASP A 300 -15.11 -2.39 11.92
C ASP A 300 -15.02 -0.94 12.42
N TRP A 301 -14.10 -0.67 13.35
CA TRP A 301 -13.83 0.71 13.81
C TRP A 301 -13.29 1.56 12.66
N TYR A 302 -12.32 1.09 11.88
CA TYR A 302 -11.79 1.82 10.73
C TYR A 302 -12.84 2.06 9.62
N THR A 303 -13.77 1.11 9.45
CA THR A 303 -14.92 1.25 8.54
C THR A 303 -15.89 2.35 9.04
N TRP A 304 -16.11 2.44 10.35
CA TRP A 304 -16.90 3.53 10.94
C TRP A 304 -16.20 4.89 10.75
N GLU A 305 -14.88 4.97 10.92
CA GLU A 305 -14.12 6.20 10.64
C GLU A 305 -14.24 6.62 9.16
N ARG A 306 -14.21 5.67 8.25
CA ARG A 306 -14.48 5.90 6.81
C ARG A 306 -15.87 6.50 6.59
N GLN A 307 -16.89 6.00 7.28
CA GLN A 307 -18.23 6.52 7.19
C GLN A 307 -18.32 7.96 7.75
N CYS A 308 -17.66 8.24 8.87
CA CYS A 308 -17.58 9.61 9.41
C CYS A 308 -16.95 10.58 8.41
N VAL A 309 -15.84 10.19 7.78
CA VAL A 309 -15.17 11.00 6.76
C VAL A 309 -16.07 11.24 5.55
N ARG A 310 -16.81 10.22 5.13
CA ARG A 310 -17.77 10.35 4.03
C ARG A 310 -18.89 11.34 4.36
N GLU A 311 -19.43 11.29 5.56
CA GLU A 311 -20.45 12.25 6.05
C GLU A 311 -19.89 13.68 6.12
N GLU A 312 -18.65 13.84 6.58
CA GLU A 312 -17.95 15.13 6.57
C GLU A 312 -17.79 15.69 5.14
N LEU A 313 -17.46 14.84 4.16
CA LEU A 313 -17.36 15.24 2.74
C LEU A 313 -18.71 15.59 2.14
N GLU A 314 -19.76 14.81 2.41
CA GLU A 314 -21.12 15.03 1.88
C GLU A 314 -21.77 16.30 2.48
N SER A 315 -21.43 16.64 3.73
CA SER A 315 -21.91 17.87 4.38
C SER A 315 -21.04 19.12 4.11
N GLY A 316 -19.90 18.96 3.44
CA GLY A 316 -18.92 20.04 3.23
C GLY A 316 -18.12 20.43 4.47
N ALA A 317 -18.18 19.62 5.53
CA ALA A 317 -17.44 19.87 6.78
C ALA A 317 -15.98 19.37 6.73
N TYR A 318 -15.64 18.51 5.79
CA TYR A 318 -14.27 17.99 5.66
C TYR A 318 -13.32 19.06 5.17
N GLN A 319 -12.27 19.29 5.92
CA GLN A 319 -11.14 20.12 5.51
C GLN A 319 -9.86 19.65 6.23
N LEU A 320 -8.78 19.49 5.46
CA LEU A 320 -7.42 19.35 5.96
C LEU A 320 -6.63 20.61 5.59
N ASP A 321 -5.94 21.20 6.54
CA ASP A 321 -4.99 22.30 6.30
C ASP A 321 -3.84 22.21 7.30
N ILE A 322 -2.70 21.67 6.85
CA ILE A 322 -1.59 21.32 7.72
C ILE A 322 -0.26 21.85 7.19
N PRO A 323 0.65 22.31 8.09
CA PRO A 323 2.02 22.58 7.70
C PRO A 323 2.74 21.27 7.39
N VAL A 324 3.59 21.28 6.35
CA VAL A 324 4.34 20.12 5.92
C VAL A 324 5.79 20.47 5.58
N GLN A 325 6.71 19.57 5.90
CA GLN A 325 8.03 19.53 5.28
C GLN A 325 7.87 18.84 3.93
N ILE A 326 8.40 19.42 2.87
CA ILE A 326 8.24 18.92 1.50
C ILE A 326 9.53 18.29 1.02
N CYS A 327 9.44 17.03 0.62
CA CYS A 327 10.43 16.39 -0.21
C CYS A 327 9.85 16.14 -1.61
N MET A 328 10.72 16.11 -2.62
CA MET A 328 10.33 16.01 -4.03
C MET A 328 11.16 14.96 -4.76
N MET A 329 10.55 14.25 -5.70
CA MET A 329 11.24 13.33 -6.62
C MET A 329 10.85 13.63 -8.06
N VAL A 330 11.82 14.05 -8.87
CA VAL A 330 11.67 14.25 -10.31
C VAL A 330 12.11 12.99 -11.07
N ASN A 331 13.23 12.41 -10.63
CA ASN A 331 13.80 11.18 -11.17
C ASN A 331 14.23 10.23 -10.05
N MET A 332 14.69 9.03 -10.38
CA MET A 332 15.06 7.99 -9.41
C MET A 332 16.51 8.11 -8.86
N ARG A 333 17.14 9.28 -8.93
CA ARG A 333 18.51 9.46 -8.44
C ARG A 333 18.55 9.77 -6.95
N GLU A 334 17.65 10.67 -6.51
CA GLU A 334 17.61 11.16 -5.13
C GLU A 334 16.22 11.71 -4.78
N ILE A 335 15.94 11.82 -3.49
CA ILE A 335 14.83 12.57 -2.94
C ILE A 335 15.38 13.94 -2.52
N CYS A 336 14.72 15.01 -2.99
CA CYS A 336 15.15 16.39 -2.73
C CYS A 336 14.30 16.99 -1.63
N ARG A 337 14.88 17.37 -0.49
CA ARG A 337 14.18 18.21 0.50
C ARG A 337 14.22 19.64 -0.01
N VAL A 338 13.03 20.19 -0.33
CA VAL A 338 12.92 21.47 -1.05
C VAL A 338 12.40 22.62 -0.21
N GLY A 339 11.91 22.36 1.00
CA GLY A 339 11.46 23.39 1.92
C GLY A 339 10.19 23.00 2.67
N GLU A 340 9.55 24.00 3.24
CA GLU A 340 8.31 23.89 3.99
C GLU A 340 7.14 24.43 3.19
N GLY A 341 5.93 24.02 3.57
CA GLY A 341 4.71 24.48 2.93
C GLY A 341 3.46 24.13 3.70
N ARG A 342 2.32 24.24 3.00
CA ARG A 342 1.01 23.82 3.50
C ARG A 342 0.36 22.87 2.53
N LEU A 343 -0.18 21.80 3.07
CA LEU A 343 -1.02 20.86 2.33
C LEU A 343 -2.47 21.10 2.75
N HIS A 344 -3.27 21.52 1.79
CA HIS A 344 -4.72 21.64 1.91
C HIS A 344 -5.40 20.49 1.16
N HIS A 345 -6.50 19.96 1.70
CA HIS A 345 -7.36 18.98 1.03
C HIS A 345 -8.81 19.19 1.42
N ASP A 346 -9.65 19.37 0.43
CA ASP A 346 -11.09 19.57 0.55
C ASP A 346 -11.85 18.85 -0.59
N GLU A 347 -13.10 19.22 -0.82
CA GLU A 347 -13.95 18.70 -1.89
C GLU A 347 -13.43 18.97 -3.32
N ASN A 348 -12.47 19.90 -3.48
CA ASN A 348 -11.85 20.25 -4.75
C ASN A 348 -10.58 19.43 -5.01
N GLY A 349 -10.03 18.77 -4.00
CA GLY A 349 -8.82 17.96 -4.09
C GLY A 349 -7.67 18.50 -3.25
N PHE A 350 -6.46 18.12 -3.61
CA PHE A 350 -5.25 18.56 -2.90
C PHE A 350 -4.69 19.84 -3.51
N HIS A 351 -4.30 20.77 -2.63
CA HIS A 351 -3.55 21.95 -2.98
C HIS A 351 -2.31 22.05 -2.10
N LEU A 352 -1.13 22.00 -2.70
CA LEU A 352 0.15 22.11 -2.01
C LEU A 352 0.82 23.42 -2.39
N THR A 353 1.04 24.27 -1.42
CA THR A 353 1.78 25.52 -1.58
C THR A 353 3.02 25.53 -0.69
N GLY A 354 4.11 26.19 -1.10
CA GLY A 354 5.31 26.21 -0.29
C GLY A 354 6.55 26.77 -0.97
N CYS A 355 7.71 26.45 -0.42
CA CYS A 355 9.01 26.82 -0.95
C CYS A 355 9.15 28.35 -1.18
N GLY A 356 8.66 29.17 -0.25
CA GLY A 356 8.68 30.63 -0.38
C GLY A 356 7.76 31.17 -1.48
N GLY A 357 6.65 30.51 -1.76
CA GLY A 357 5.68 30.91 -2.79
C GLY A 357 6.01 30.42 -4.21
N LYS A 358 7.06 29.60 -4.36
CA LYS A 358 7.50 29.07 -5.67
C LYS A 358 6.80 27.77 -6.06
N LEU A 359 6.34 27.01 -5.06
CA LEU A 359 5.54 25.79 -5.27
C LEU A 359 4.06 26.14 -5.12
N ASP A 360 3.29 25.83 -6.16
CA ASP A 360 1.84 25.89 -6.22
C ASP A 360 1.36 24.70 -7.07
N TYR A 361 0.89 23.63 -6.42
CA TYR A 361 0.49 22.39 -7.08
C TYR A 361 -0.91 21.98 -6.67
N PHE A 362 -1.76 21.72 -7.66
CA PHE A 362 -3.14 21.28 -7.46
C PHE A 362 -3.36 19.88 -8.07
N GLN A 363 -3.98 18.99 -7.30
CA GLN A 363 -4.36 17.66 -7.74
C GLN A 363 -5.86 17.45 -7.57
N LYS A 364 -6.57 17.26 -8.68
CA LYS A 364 -8.02 17.00 -8.69
C LYS A 364 -8.36 15.68 -8.02
N PRO A 365 -9.56 15.53 -7.43
CA PRO A 365 -9.99 14.29 -6.78
C PRO A 365 -9.95 13.06 -7.70
N GLU A 366 -10.29 13.24 -8.97
CA GLU A 366 -10.35 12.14 -9.93
C GLU A 366 -8.98 11.68 -10.44
N ALA A 367 -7.90 12.39 -10.10
CA ALA A 367 -6.55 12.05 -10.54
C ALA A 367 -6.06 10.72 -9.94
N SER A 368 -6.61 10.32 -8.78
CA SER A 368 -6.19 9.10 -8.09
C SER A 368 -7.35 8.46 -7.31
N TYR A 369 -7.49 7.13 -7.43
CA TYR A 369 -8.51 6.38 -6.69
C TYR A 369 -8.16 6.13 -5.21
N SER A 370 -6.93 6.41 -4.79
CA SER A 370 -6.44 6.35 -3.42
C SER A 370 -5.23 7.26 -3.28
N LEU A 371 -4.66 7.35 -2.08
CA LEU A 371 -3.52 8.19 -1.74
C LEU A 371 -2.30 7.33 -1.38
N TYR A 372 -1.13 7.66 -1.93
CA TYR A 372 0.11 7.12 -1.41
C TYR A 372 0.39 7.75 -0.04
N ALA A 373 0.09 6.99 0.99
CA ALA A 373 0.28 7.38 2.38
C ALA A 373 1.04 6.25 3.09
N ASP A 374 1.93 6.60 4.01
CA ASP A 374 2.79 5.63 4.68
C ASP A 374 3.13 6.10 6.10
N TYR A 375 3.37 5.15 7.00
CA TYR A 375 3.91 5.38 8.33
C TYR A 375 5.39 5.01 8.35
N PHE A 376 6.22 5.88 8.95
CA PHE A 376 7.68 5.69 9.00
C PHE A 376 8.34 5.52 7.63
N TRP A 377 7.83 6.18 6.59
CA TRP A 377 8.37 6.09 5.24
C TRP A 377 9.90 6.23 5.23
N TYR A 378 10.59 5.15 4.86
CA TYR A 378 12.04 5.00 4.91
C TYR A 378 12.70 5.47 6.22
N GLU A 379 12.02 5.33 7.36
CA GLU A 379 12.47 5.77 8.70
C GLU A 379 12.60 7.30 8.84
N ILE A 380 11.98 8.09 7.95
CA ILE A 380 11.97 9.55 7.97
C ILE A 380 10.78 10.04 8.78
N GLY A 381 9.57 9.54 8.49
CA GLY A 381 8.35 9.96 9.17
C GLY A 381 7.08 9.53 8.44
N ASP A 382 5.95 9.90 9.02
CA ASP A 382 4.63 9.67 8.45
C ASP A 382 4.44 10.61 7.26
N MET A 383 3.90 10.10 6.15
CA MET A 383 3.99 10.77 4.86
C MET A 383 2.70 10.65 4.05
N LEU A 384 2.36 11.76 3.37
CA LEU A 384 1.34 11.84 2.32
C LEU A 384 2.05 12.21 1.00
N CYS A 385 1.80 11.46 -0.06
CA CYS A 385 2.42 11.75 -1.37
C CYS A 385 1.36 12.05 -2.41
N ILE A 386 1.50 13.21 -3.04
CA ILE A 386 0.73 13.65 -4.20
C ILE A 386 1.68 13.94 -5.36
N GLY A 387 1.15 14.09 -6.56
CA GLY A 387 1.97 14.43 -7.72
C GLY A 387 1.53 13.75 -8.99
N ASP A 388 2.36 13.86 -10.02
CA ASP A 388 2.08 13.34 -11.35
C ASP A 388 3.33 12.71 -12.00
N HIS A 389 3.29 12.55 -13.32
CA HIS A 389 4.41 12.00 -14.10
C HIS A 389 5.64 12.94 -14.15
N LYS A 390 5.53 14.22 -13.76
CA LYS A 390 6.65 15.16 -13.72
C LYS A 390 7.36 15.10 -12.38
N ALA A 391 6.61 15.20 -11.28
CA ALA A 391 7.15 15.20 -9.93
C ALA A 391 6.21 14.52 -8.94
N LEU A 392 6.79 13.86 -7.93
CA LEU A 392 6.10 13.42 -6.72
C LEU A 392 6.51 14.32 -5.56
N TYR A 393 5.54 14.74 -4.76
CA TYR A 393 5.71 15.56 -3.57
C TYR A 393 5.38 14.71 -2.34
N TYR A 394 6.40 14.43 -1.53
CA TYR A 394 6.28 13.72 -0.26
C TYR A 394 6.13 14.76 0.85
N CYS A 395 4.92 14.87 1.38
CA CYS A 395 4.52 15.82 2.40
C CYS A 395 4.58 15.16 3.77
N PHE A 396 5.48 15.61 4.64
CA PHE A 396 5.63 15.14 6.01
C PHE A 396 4.91 16.11 6.96
N PRO A 397 3.76 15.71 7.55
CA PRO A 397 3.00 16.56 8.46
C PRO A 397 3.85 17.07 9.62
N GLN A 398 3.73 18.36 9.94
CA GLN A 398 4.40 19.01 11.05
C GLN A 398 3.34 19.40 12.11
N GLY A 399 3.70 19.34 13.40
CA GLY A 399 2.83 19.84 14.47
C GLY A 399 1.94 18.81 15.17
N GLY A 400 2.09 17.53 14.87
CA GLY A 400 1.39 16.44 15.57
C GLY A 400 -0.04 16.21 15.07
N GLY A 401 -0.56 15.03 15.38
CA GLY A 401 -1.89 14.55 14.95
C GLY A 401 -1.78 13.43 13.92
N ASP A 402 -2.64 12.41 14.09
CA ASP A 402 -2.69 11.26 13.23
C ASP A 402 -3.57 11.54 12.00
N VAL A 403 -3.05 12.35 11.06
CA VAL A 403 -3.80 12.83 9.88
C VAL A 403 -3.74 11.87 8.69
N VAL A 404 -2.77 10.94 8.68
CA VAL A 404 -2.47 10.11 7.49
C VAL A 404 -3.64 9.19 7.13
N ALA A 405 -4.21 8.48 8.10
CA ALA A 405 -5.35 7.60 7.87
C ALA A 405 -6.58 8.39 7.40
N LYS A 406 -6.94 9.48 8.11
CA LYS A 406 -8.09 10.34 7.74
C LYS A 406 -7.95 10.89 6.33
N THR A 407 -6.78 11.41 5.97
CA THR A 407 -6.53 11.98 4.63
C THR A 407 -6.64 10.93 3.54
N ARG A 408 -6.13 9.71 3.78
CA ARG A 408 -6.27 8.61 2.83
C ARG A 408 -7.74 8.20 2.65
N LEU A 409 -8.49 8.05 3.74
CA LEU A 409 -9.92 7.77 3.69
C LEU A 409 -10.68 8.85 2.92
N ALA A 410 -10.37 10.12 3.17
CA ALA A 410 -10.99 11.25 2.49
C ALA A 410 -10.70 11.25 0.98
N ALA A 411 -9.46 11.00 0.57
CA ALA A 411 -9.11 10.91 -0.84
C ALA A 411 -9.87 9.77 -1.56
N GLU A 412 -9.99 8.61 -0.91
CA GLU A 412 -10.72 7.45 -1.44
C GLU A 412 -12.23 7.71 -1.56
N GLU A 413 -12.86 8.26 -0.52
CA GLU A 413 -14.29 8.55 -0.52
C GLU A 413 -14.64 9.71 -1.46
N LEU A 414 -13.81 10.75 -1.52
CA LEU A 414 -14.00 11.86 -2.46
C LEU A 414 -13.92 11.40 -3.92
N TYR A 415 -12.95 10.53 -4.26
CA TYR A 415 -12.87 9.90 -5.57
C TYR A 415 -14.17 9.16 -5.93
N LYS A 416 -14.71 8.34 -5.00
CA LYS A 416 -15.96 7.60 -5.20
C LYS A 416 -17.15 8.54 -5.42
N LEU A 417 -17.26 9.61 -4.61
CA LEU A 417 -18.33 10.61 -4.74
C LEU A 417 -18.28 11.32 -6.09
N LYS A 418 -17.10 11.79 -6.52
CA LYS A 418 -16.93 12.46 -7.83
C LYS A 418 -17.23 11.51 -9.00
N ARG A 419 -16.81 10.24 -8.90
CA ARG A 419 -17.12 9.22 -9.91
C ARG A 419 -18.62 8.93 -10.00
N ALA A 420 -19.31 8.78 -8.86
CA ALA A 420 -20.75 8.55 -8.79
C ALA A 420 -21.54 9.74 -9.36
N ALA A 421 -21.13 10.97 -9.06
CA ALA A 421 -21.73 12.17 -9.63
C ALA A 421 -21.60 12.21 -11.16
N LYS A 422 -20.39 11.91 -11.69
CA LYS A 422 -20.14 11.87 -13.15
C LYS A 422 -20.91 10.76 -13.88
N ALA A 423 -21.24 9.67 -13.21
CA ALA A 423 -22.02 8.58 -13.81
C ALA A 423 -23.54 8.86 -13.84
N ARG A 424 -24.02 9.87 -13.11
CA ARG A 424 -25.43 10.30 -13.04
C ARG A 424 -25.75 11.50 -13.95
N GLY A 425 -24.76 12.26 -14.35
CA GLY A 425 -24.87 13.37 -15.30
C GLY A 425 -24.41 12.97 -16.69
#